data_e49d2a557e6dc6dfae050a632aee9a91
#
_entry.id   e49d2a557e6dc6dfae050a632aee9a91
#
_cell.length_a   1.000
_cell.length_b   1.000
_cell.length_c   1.000
_cell.angle_alpha   90.00
_cell.angle_beta   90.00
_cell.angle_gamma   90.00
#
_symmetry.space_group_name_H-M   'P 1'
#
loop_
_entity.id
_entity.type
_entity.pdbx_description
1 polymer ?
#
loop_
_entity_poly.entity_id
_entity_poly.type
_entity_poly.pdbx_seq_one_letter_code
_entity_poly.pdbx_strand_id
1 'polypeptide(L)' 'LQKRQEIVRTIEQVEDPLLYDILFKHYVEYKSLVRIADEMGYSEIHIKKKHLKAIAEIKKIKGFER' A
#
# COMPACT_ATOMS: atom_id res chain seq x y z
N LEU A 1 -0.56 18.27 2.34
CA LEU A 1 -0.75 18.50 0.92
C LEU A 1 0.36 17.87 0.13
N GLN A 2 1.56 18.38 0.31
CA GLN A 2 2.69 17.85 -0.43
C GLN A 2 3.02 16.43 -0.01
N LYS A 3 2.86 16.15 1.25
CA LYS A 3 3.11 14.78 1.73
C LYS A 3 2.18 13.79 1.07
N ARG A 4 0.94 14.18 0.87
CA ARG A 4 0.00 13.29 0.22
C ARG A 4 0.42 12.99 -1.21
N GLN A 5 0.90 14.02 -1.91
CA GLN A 5 1.37 13.82 -3.27
C GLN A 5 2.60 12.93 -3.31
N GLU A 6 3.49 13.07 -2.34
CA GLU A 6 4.67 12.23 -2.27
C GLU A 6 4.29 10.78 -2.03
N ILE A 7 3.31 10.55 -1.17
CA ILE A 7 2.84 9.20 -0.90
C ILE A 7 2.30 8.58 -2.16
N VAL A 8 1.47 9.31 -2.88
CA VAL A 8 0.89 8.79 -4.12
C VAL A 8 1.98 8.48 -5.14
N ARG A 9 2.95 9.36 -5.30
CA ARG A 9 4.04 9.12 -6.24
C ARG A 9 4.84 7.90 -5.87
N THR A 10 5.09 7.72 -4.60
CA THR A 10 5.83 6.56 -4.14
C THR A 10 5.05 5.28 -4.43
N ILE A 11 3.76 5.30 -4.16
CA ILE A 11 2.91 4.15 -4.42
C ILE A 11 2.89 3.82 -5.91
N GLU A 12 2.89 4.84 -6.75
CA GLU A 12 2.84 4.62 -8.19
C GLU A 12 4.08 3.94 -8.73
N GLN A 13 5.16 3.93 -7.98
CA GLN A 13 6.36 3.24 -8.40
C GLN A 13 6.36 1.76 -8.07
N VAL A 14 5.39 1.30 -7.31
CA VAL A 14 5.26 -0.12 -7.00
C VAL A 14 4.72 -0.84 -8.23
N GLU A 15 5.45 -1.83 -8.71
CA GLU A 15 5.10 -2.50 -9.96
C GLU A 15 4.02 -3.56 -9.81
N ASP A 16 3.92 -4.16 -8.64
CA ASP A 16 2.95 -5.22 -8.41
C ASP A 16 1.54 -4.61 -8.27
N PRO A 17 0.61 -4.93 -9.17
CA PRO A 17 -0.72 -4.34 -9.11
C PRO A 17 -1.46 -4.59 -7.80
N LEU A 18 -1.28 -5.77 -7.22
CA LEU A 18 -1.94 -6.07 -5.97
C LEU A 18 -1.41 -5.21 -4.84
N LEU A 19 -0.08 -5.07 -4.76
CA LEU A 19 0.51 -4.23 -3.73
C LEU A 19 0.13 -2.78 -3.94
N TYR A 20 0.10 -2.34 -5.18
CA TYR A 20 -0.32 -0.98 -5.50
C TYR A 20 -1.74 -0.73 -4.99
N ASP A 21 -2.67 -1.64 -5.28
CA ASP A 21 -4.04 -1.46 -4.86
C ASP A 21 -4.17 -1.39 -3.35
N ILE A 22 -3.46 -2.24 -2.65
CA ILE A 22 -3.52 -2.26 -1.20
C ILE A 22 -3.01 -0.93 -0.63
N LEU A 23 -1.88 -0.47 -1.13
CA LEU A 23 -1.31 0.78 -0.65
C LEU A 23 -2.23 1.96 -0.97
N PHE A 24 -2.77 1.99 -2.16
CA PHE A 24 -3.64 3.09 -2.56
C PHE A 24 -4.88 3.12 -1.67
N LYS A 25 -5.53 1.99 -1.49
CA LYS A 25 -6.73 1.95 -0.68
C LYS A 25 -6.46 2.31 0.78
N HIS A 26 -5.32 1.90 1.28
CA HIS A 26 -5.01 2.13 2.69
C HIS A 26 -4.56 3.57 2.96
N TYR A 27 -3.70 4.10 2.11
CA TYR A 27 -3.10 5.40 2.38
C TYR A 27 -3.79 6.56 1.70
N VAL A 28 -4.44 6.33 0.58
CA VAL A 28 -5.12 7.41 -0.13
C VAL A 28 -6.61 7.42 0.20
N GLU A 29 -7.23 6.25 0.25
CA GLU A 29 -8.66 6.17 0.54
C GLU A 29 -8.95 5.93 2.01
N TYR A 30 -7.92 5.77 2.83
CA TYR A 30 -8.07 5.62 4.27
C TYR A 30 -8.91 4.42 4.70
N LYS A 31 -8.83 3.34 3.95
CA LYS A 31 -9.55 2.13 4.29
C LYS A 31 -8.69 1.25 5.19
N SER A 32 -9.34 0.55 6.13
CA SER A 32 -8.63 -0.38 6.97
C SER A 32 -8.24 -1.61 6.16
N LEU A 33 -7.26 -2.36 6.67
CA LEU A 33 -6.84 -3.59 5.99
C LEU A 33 -7.96 -4.61 5.96
N VAL A 34 -8.79 -4.64 7.00
CA VAL A 34 -9.94 -5.53 7.04
C VAL A 34 -10.89 -5.17 5.89
N ARG A 35 -11.16 -3.90 5.72
CA ARG A 35 -12.05 -3.44 4.66
C ARG A 35 -11.49 -3.78 3.29
N ILE A 36 -10.20 -3.57 3.12
CA ILE A 36 -9.54 -3.87 1.85
C ILE A 36 -9.64 -5.36 1.54
N ALA A 37 -9.41 -6.19 2.55
CA ALA A 37 -9.51 -7.64 2.35
C ALA A 37 -10.91 -8.02 1.89
N ASP A 38 -11.91 -7.44 2.53
CA ASP A 38 -13.29 -7.73 2.18
C ASP A 38 -13.59 -7.30 0.75
N GLU A 39 -13.18 -6.12 0.37
CA GLU A 39 -13.46 -5.60 -0.97
C GLU A 39 -12.75 -6.39 -2.06
N MET A 40 -11.55 -6.87 -1.76
CA MET A 40 -10.75 -7.55 -2.77
C MET A 40 -10.96 -9.06 -2.75
N GLY A 41 -11.72 -9.56 -1.81
CA GLY A 41 -11.98 -11.00 -1.75
C GLY A 41 -10.84 -11.82 -1.19
N TYR A 42 -9.99 -11.22 -0.35
CA TYR A 42 -8.89 -11.93 0.29
C TYR A 42 -9.13 -12.02 1.79
N SER A 43 -8.42 -12.92 2.43
CA SER A 43 -8.46 -12.98 3.88
C SER A 43 -7.68 -11.82 4.47
N GLU A 44 -8.02 -11.46 5.70
CA GLU A 44 -7.34 -10.39 6.38
C GLU A 44 -5.85 -10.69 6.55
N ILE A 45 -5.53 -11.95 6.88
CA ILE A 45 -4.15 -12.35 7.07
C ILE A 45 -3.37 -12.19 5.77
N HIS A 46 -3.99 -12.57 4.65
CA HIS A 46 -3.35 -12.43 3.35
C HIS A 46 -3.01 -10.97 3.04
N ILE A 47 -3.99 -10.10 3.29
CA ILE A 47 -3.78 -8.67 3.01
C ILE A 47 -2.72 -8.08 3.94
N LYS A 48 -2.69 -8.50 5.19
CA LYS A 48 -1.67 -8.00 6.11
C LYS A 48 -0.27 -8.38 5.63
N LYS A 49 -0.10 -9.61 5.17
CA LYS A 49 1.19 -10.06 4.65
C LYS A 49 1.58 -9.26 3.41
N LYS A 50 0.63 -9.04 2.52
CA LYS A 50 0.91 -8.26 1.32
C LYS A 50 1.22 -6.82 1.65
N HIS A 51 0.55 -6.27 2.65
CA HIS A 51 0.83 -4.91 3.09
C HIS A 51 2.26 -4.76 3.59
N LEU A 52 2.73 -5.72 4.39
CA LEU A 52 4.10 -5.68 4.87
C LEU A 52 5.09 -5.76 3.72
N LYS A 53 4.81 -6.60 2.74
CA LYS A 53 5.66 -6.70 1.56
C LYS A 53 5.68 -5.39 0.79
N ALA A 54 4.52 -4.76 0.68
CA ALA A 54 4.42 -3.48 -0.01
C ALA A 54 5.24 -2.40 0.68
N ILE A 55 5.21 -2.36 2.00
CA ILE A 55 6.01 -1.40 2.74
C ILE A 55 7.50 -1.63 2.48
N ALA A 56 7.91 -2.89 2.43
CA ALA A 56 9.31 -3.20 2.14
C ALA A 56 9.71 -2.70 0.75
N GLU A 57 8.80 -2.83 -0.22
CA GLU A 57 9.08 -2.34 -1.56
C GLU A 57 9.24 -0.83 -1.59
N ILE A 58 8.40 -0.13 -0.85
CA ILE A 58 8.48 1.33 -0.79
C ILE A 58 9.81 1.76 -0.20
N LYS A 59 10.26 1.08 0.84
CA LYS A 59 11.53 1.43 1.46
C LYS A 59 12.69 1.26 0.49
N LYS A 60 12.63 0.24 -0.35
CA LYS A 60 13.67 0.04 -1.35
C LYS A 60 13.67 1.15 -2.38
N ILE A 61 12.49 1.59 -2.76
CA ILE A 61 12.37 2.58 -3.83
C ILE A 61 13.01 3.89 -3.45
N LYS A 62 12.83 4.33 -2.20
CA LYS A 62 13.26 5.65 -1.85
C LYS A 62 14.17 5.75 -0.65
N GLY A 63 14.59 4.66 -0.10
CA GLY A 63 15.24 4.78 1.17
C GLY A 63 14.35 5.52 2.13
N PHE A 64 13.12 5.15 2.12
CA PHE A 64 12.01 5.92 2.59
C PHE A 64 11.97 6.03 4.09
N GLU A 65 12.77 5.36 4.73
CA GLU A 65 12.72 5.37 6.09
C GLU A 65 13.24 6.62 6.67
N ARG A 66 13.57 7.34 6.51
CA ARG A 66 13.95 8.30 7.17
C ARG A 66 13.61 8.88 7.76
#